data_16b3cf408fc605759e337cf0224f18e5
#
_entry.id   16b3cf408fc605759e337cf0224f18e5
#
_cell.length_a   1.000
_cell.length_b   1.000
_cell.length_c   1.000
_cell.angle_alpha   90.00
_cell.angle_beta   90.00
_cell.angle_gamma   90.00
#
_symmetry.space_group_name_H-M   'P 1'
#
loop_
_entity.id
_entity.type
_entity.pdbx_description
1 polymer ?
#
loop_
_entity_poly.entity_id
_entity_poly.type
_entity_poly.pdbx_seq_one_letter_code
_entity_poly.pdbx_strand_id
1 'polypeptide(L)'
;MSEFMCVHPVGGNMDPDAAAPLAKAIKANSTVDAYWIRSWYAPEEGKFYCEWDAKDADAVRGVIDVATAQAGIPFPLEGVYALPLMVAGEDYRA
;
A
#
# COMPACT_ATOMS: atom_id res chain seq x y z
N MET A 1 -1.13 9.90 -13.75
CA MET A 1 -0.79 8.93 -12.72
C MET A 1 -1.79 7.79 -12.75
N SER A 2 -1.39 6.61 -12.30
CA SER A 2 -2.22 5.43 -12.33
C SER A 2 -2.45 4.90 -10.92
N GLU A 3 -3.57 4.21 -10.76
CA GLU A 3 -3.94 3.57 -9.51
C GLU A 3 -3.23 2.23 -9.38
N PHE A 4 -2.67 1.97 -8.20
CA PHE A 4 -2.00 0.72 -7.87
C PHE A 4 -2.48 0.19 -6.53
N MET A 5 -2.45 -1.13 -6.39
CA MET A 5 -2.70 -1.81 -5.12
C MET A 5 -1.47 -2.62 -4.75
N CYS A 6 -0.91 -2.35 -3.56
CA CYS A 6 0.12 -3.19 -2.97
C CYS A 6 -0.52 -4.25 -2.08
N VAL A 7 0.03 -5.45 -2.09
CA VAL A 7 -0.40 -6.53 -1.22
C VAL A 7 0.78 -6.96 -0.35
N HIS A 8 0.57 -6.92 0.97
CA HIS A 8 1.61 -7.21 1.96
C HIS A 8 1.17 -8.37 2.85
N PRO A 9 1.82 -9.55 2.77
CA PRO A 9 1.49 -10.69 3.63
C PRO A 9 2.11 -10.50 5.02
N VAL A 10 1.40 -9.79 5.89
CA VAL A 10 1.90 -9.41 7.22
C VAL A 10 1.44 -10.34 8.34
N GLY A 11 0.58 -11.31 8.05
CA GLY A 11 0.02 -12.21 9.05
C GLY A 11 -1.22 -11.68 9.73
N GLY A 12 -1.83 -12.50 10.57
CA GLY A 12 -3.13 -12.21 11.19
C GLY A 12 -3.08 -11.38 12.47
N ASN A 13 -1.89 -11.03 12.97
CA ASN A 13 -1.72 -10.38 14.27
C ASN A 13 -0.93 -9.07 14.18
N MET A 14 -1.09 -8.34 13.09
CA MET A 14 -0.41 -7.05 12.95
C MET A 14 -0.98 -6.03 13.95
N ASP A 15 -0.08 -5.36 14.67
CA ASP A 15 -0.44 -4.30 15.60
C ASP A 15 -0.30 -2.93 14.91
N PRO A 16 -1.41 -2.19 14.69
CA PRO A 16 -1.35 -0.88 14.03
C PRO A 16 -0.46 0.13 14.78
N ASP A 17 -0.45 0.08 16.10
CA ASP A 17 0.36 1.01 16.88
C ASP A 17 1.86 0.73 16.70
N ALA A 18 2.25 -0.54 16.66
CA ALA A 18 3.63 -0.92 16.39
C ALA A 18 4.06 -0.57 14.96
N ALA A 19 3.12 -0.55 14.03
CA ALA A 19 3.38 -0.22 12.62
C ALA A 19 3.37 1.30 12.33
N ALA A 20 2.95 2.13 13.28
CA ALA A 20 2.84 3.58 13.07
C ALA A 20 4.13 4.25 12.58
N PRO A 21 5.34 3.90 13.10
CA PRO A 21 6.58 4.48 12.58
C PRO A 21 6.80 4.19 11.09
N LEU A 22 6.45 2.99 10.64
CA LEU A 22 6.53 2.62 9.22
C LEU A 22 5.55 3.43 8.38
N ALA A 23 4.31 3.57 8.84
CA ALA A 23 3.29 4.37 8.15
C ALA A 23 3.74 5.82 7.98
N LYS A 24 4.33 6.41 9.02
CA LYS A 24 4.87 7.77 8.97
C LYS A 24 6.02 7.88 7.97
N ALA A 25 6.91 6.88 7.94
CA ALA A 25 8.03 6.87 6.99
C ALA A 25 7.54 6.73 5.55
N ILE A 26 6.53 5.90 5.29
CA ILE A 26 5.93 5.74 3.97
C ILE A 26 5.34 7.08 3.51
N LYS A 27 4.56 7.73 4.36
CA LYS A 27 3.95 9.01 3.99
C LYS A 27 4.99 10.10 3.76
N ALA A 28 6.03 10.15 4.60
CA ALA A 28 7.10 11.14 4.47
C ALA A 28 7.90 10.96 3.18
N ASN A 29 8.00 9.74 2.66
CA ASN A 29 8.71 9.45 1.41
C ASN A 29 7.80 9.45 0.18
N SER A 30 6.50 9.62 0.34
CA SER A 30 5.57 9.76 -0.78
C SER A 30 5.84 11.06 -1.54
N THR A 31 5.76 10.96 -2.88
CA THR A 31 5.98 12.09 -3.79
C THR A 31 4.86 12.13 -4.82
N VAL A 32 4.95 13.11 -5.76
CA VAL A 32 4.00 13.14 -6.89
C VAL A 32 4.13 11.91 -7.80
N ASP A 33 5.28 11.23 -7.78
CA ASP A 33 5.51 10.03 -8.59
C ASP A 33 5.01 8.75 -7.93
N ALA A 34 4.83 8.76 -6.60
CA ALA A 34 4.29 7.63 -5.84
C ALA A 34 3.71 8.16 -4.54
N TYR A 35 2.38 8.24 -4.48
CA TYR A 35 1.66 8.81 -3.35
C TYR A 35 0.75 7.75 -2.73
N TRP A 36 0.97 7.45 -1.43
CA TRP A 36 0.12 6.53 -0.68
C TRP A 36 -1.18 7.22 -0.28
N ILE A 37 -2.32 6.58 -0.61
CA ILE A 37 -3.65 7.14 -0.36
C ILE A 37 -4.23 6.57 0.93
N ARG A 38 -4.43 5.27 1.00
CA ARG A 38 -5.05 4.59 2.14
C ARG A 38 -4.73 3.11 2.14
N SER A 39 -5.06 2.45 3.24
CA SER A 39 -4.81 1.03 3.38
C SER A 39 -5.95 0.33 4.11
N TRP A 40 -6.04 -0.98 3.88
CA TRP A 40 -6.98 -1.86 4.56
C TRP A 40 -6.24 -3.08 5.08
N TYR A 41 -6.65 -3.57 6.24
CA TYR A 41 -6.10 -4.79 6.81
C TYR A 41 -7.17 -5.88 6.85
N ALA A 42 -6.86 -7.05 6.29
CA ALA A 42 -7.70 -8.23 6.32
C ALA A 42 -7.04 -9.29 7.22
N PRO A 43 -7.29 -9.28 8.54
CA PRO A 43 -6.59 -10.18 9.46
C PRO A 43 -6.88 -11.66 9.22
N GLU A 44 -8.07 -12.01 8.76
CA GLU A 44 -8.39 -13.40 8.44
C GLU A 44 -7.54 -13.94 7.29
N GLU A 45 -7.21 -13.08 6.33
CA GLU A 45 -6.36 -13.40 5.19
C GLU A 45 -4.88 -13.24 5.54
N GLY A 46 -4.58 -12.47 6.57
CA GLY A 46 -3.20 -12.13 6.95
C GLY A 46 -2.55 -11.16 5.98
N LYS A 47 -3.32 -10.32 5.31
CA LYS A 47 -2.83 -9.40 4.29
C LYS A 47 -3.23 -7.96 4.55
N PHE A 48 -2.34 -7.07 4.16
CA PHE A 48 -2.51 -5.63 4.21
C PHE A 48 -2.51 -5.11 2.78
N TYR A 49 -3.49 -4.27 2.45
CA TYR A 49 -3.66 -3.73 1.11
C TYR A 49 -3.47 -2.22 1.14
N CYS A 50 -2.58 -1.70 0.29
CA CYS A 50 -2.29 -0.27 0.24
C CYS A 50 -2.60 0.28 -1.14
N GLU A 51 -3.43 1.32 -1.18
CA GLU A 51 -3.82 2.00 -2.40
C GLU A 51 -2.86 3.17 -2.67
N TRP A 52 -2.37 3.26 -3.90
CA TRP A 52 -1.39 4.26 -4.33
C TRP A 52 -1.82 4.91 -5.63
N ASP A 53 -1.44 6.19 -5.78
CA ASP A 53 -1.43 6.89 -7.06
C ASP A 53 0.04 7.07 -7.45
N ALA A 54 0.45 6.47 -8.58
CA ALA A 54 1.86 6.44 -8.94
C ALA A 54 2.07 6.41 -10.46
N LYS A 55 3.28 6.80 -10.87
CA LYS A 55 3.64 6.75 -12.29
C LYS A 55 3.87 5.31 -12.78
N ASP A 56 4.40 4.45 -11.91
CA ASP A 56 4.63 3.04 -12.20
C ASP A 56 4.83 2.25 -10.90
N ALA A 57 4.89 0.92 -11.00
CA ALA A 57 5.07 0.04 -9.85
C ALA A 57 6.43 0.22 -9.18
N ASP A 58 7.48 0.49 -9.95
CA ASP A 58 8.84 0.67 -9.41
C ASP A 58 8.92 1.90 -8.51
N ALA A 59 8.19 2.97 -8.84
CA ALA A 59 8.14 4.16 -8.00
C ALA A 59 7.53 3.83 -6.63
N VAL A 60 6.48 3.01 -6.59
CA VAL A 60 5.88 2.54 -5.34
C VAL A 60 6.86 1.70 -4.53
N ARG A 61 7.52 0.73 -5.18
CA ARG A 61 8.51 -0.12 -4.52
C ARG A 61 9.65 0.69 -3.92
N GLY A 62 10.09 1.73 -4.64
CA GLY A 62 11.14 2.61 -4.15
C GLY A 62 10.79 3.31 -2.85
N VAL A 63 9.57 3.82 -2.73
CA VAL A 63 9.09 4.45 -1.48
C VAL A 63 9.05 3.44 -0.34
N ILE A 64 8.52 2.24 -0.61
CA ILE A 64 8.43 1.19 0.41
C ILE A 64 9.82 0.77 0.89
N ASP A 65 10.77 0.58 -0.03
CA ASP A 65 12.13 0.16 0.32
C ASP A 65 12.84 1.19 1.21
N VAL A 66 12.74 2.47 0.86
CA VAL A 66 13.35 3.54 1.67
C VAL A 66 12.67 3.62 3.03
N ALA A 67 11.36 3.57 3.08
CA ALA A 67 10.60 3.68 4.33
C ALA A 67 10.88 2.51 5.29
N THR A 68 10.96 1.29 4.77
CA THR A 68 11.27 0.12 5.60
C THR A 68 12.68 0.18 6.16
N ALA A 69 13.65 0.66 5.37
CA ALA A 69 15.01 0.86 5.83
C ALA A 69 15.08 1.93 6.92
N GLN A 70 14.38 3.05 6.75
CA GLN A 70 14.37 4.15 7.72
C GLN A 70 13.68 3.75 9.04
N ALA A 71 12.56 3.06 8.96
CA ALA A 71 11.80 2.66 10.14
C ALA A 71 12.41 1.44 10.84
N GLY A 72 13.23 0.65 10.15
CA GLY A 72 13.76 -0.60 10.66
C GLY A 72 12.67 -1.66 10.89
N ILE A 73 11.55 -1.56 10.18
CA ILE A 73 10.40 -2.46 10.30
C ILE A 73 10.23 -3.17 8.96
N PRO A 74 10.30 -4.52 8.94
CA PRO A 74 10.07 -5.26 7.70
C PRO A 74 8.61 -5.12 7.25
N PHE A 75 8.43 -4.97 5.94
CA PHE A 75 7.10 -4.88 5.34
C PHE A 75 7.11 -5.73 4.08
N PRO A 76 6.83 -7.03 4.21
CA PRO A 76 6.91 -7.93 3.07
C PRO A 76 5.93 -7.50 1.99
N LEU A 77 6.36 -7.61 0.73
CA LEU A 77 5.60 -7.17 -0.43
C LEU A 77 5.37 -8.36 -1.36
N GLU A 78 4.11 -8.76 -1.51
CA GLU A 78 3.73 -9.82 -2.44
C GLU A 78 3.73 -9.30 -3.87
N GLY A 79 3.22 -8.08 -4.09
CA GLY A 79 3.17 -7.48 -5.41
C GLY A 79 2.60 -6.07 -5.39
N VAL A 80 2.82 -5.36 -6.51
CA VAL A 80 2.25 -4.05 -6.80
C VAL A 80 1.47 -4.20 -8.10
N TYR A 81 0.16 -4.07 -8.02
CA TYR A 81 -0.73 -4.39 -9.14
C TYR A 81 -1.39 -3.13 -9.67
N ALA A 82 -1.28 -2.89 -10.99
CA ALA A 82 -1.98 -1.81 -11.65
C ALA A 82 -3.49 -2.09 -11.64
N LEU A 83 -4.28 -1.05 -11.42
CA LEU A 83 -5.74 -1.11 -11.39
C LEU A 83 -6.29 -0.23 -12.51
N PRO A 84 -6.22 -0.67 -13.79
CA PRO A 84 -6.55 0.20 -14.92
C PRO A 84 -8.04 0.43 -15.11
N LEU A 85 -8.90 -0.35 -14.45
CA LEU A 85 -10.33 -0.25 -14.60
C LEU A 85 -11.01 -0.26 -13.23
N MET A 86 -11.80 0.78 -12.97
CA MET A 86 -12.68 0.84 -11.81
C MET A 86 -14.12 0.66 -12.28
N VAL A 87 -14.85 -0.21 -11.62
CA VAL A 87 -16.27 -0.43 -11.91
C VAL A 87 -17.06 -0.09 -10.65
N ALA A 88 -17.94 0.91 -10.77
CA ALA A 88 -18.77 1.36 -9.66
C ALA A 88 -20.07 0.55 -9.63
N GLY A 89 -20.38 -0.06 -8.49
CA GLY A 89 -21.61 -0.85 -8.33
C GLY A 89 -22.87 -0.03 -8.56
N GLU A 90 -22.84 1.26 -8.24
CA GLU A 90 -23.99 2.16 -8.44
C GLU A 90 -24.43 2.26 -9.90
N ASP A 91 -23.51 2.09 -10.85
CA ASP A 91 -23.81 2.15 -12.28
C ASP A 91 -24.68 0.96 -12.74
N TYR A 92 -24.81 -0.07 -11.91
CA TYR A 92 -25.56 -1.30 -12.25
C TYR A 92 -26.82 -1.47 -11.40
N ARG A 93 -27.28 -0.42 -10.81
CA ARG A 93 -28.53 -0.41 -10.03
C ARG A 93 -29.70 -0.70 -10.94
N ALA A 94 -30.59 -1.64 -10.52
CA ALA A 94 -31.81 -2.01 -11.27
C ALA A 94 -32.87 -0.92 -11.21
#